data_2d0aa6ac7f53ad025a0c061d4d6c7925
#
_entry.id   2d0aa6ac7f53ad025a0c061d4d6c7925
#
_cell.length_a   1.000
_cell.length_b   1.000
_cell.length_c   1.000
_cell.angle_alpha   90.00
_cell.angle_beta   90.00
_cell.angle_gamma   90.00
#
_symmetry.space_group_name_H-M   'P 1'
#
loop_
_entity.id
_entity.type
_entity.pdbx_description
1 polymer ?
#
loop_
_entity_poly.entity_id
_entity_poly.type
_entity_poly.pdbx_seq_one_letter_code
_entity_poly.pdbx_strand_id
1 'polypeptide(L)'
;MSSYIDIKYLNLLSTRLPKFKRKSDYLFNFRCPHCGDSQKSQSKARGFVYLKKNDMFFKCHNCGVGQTLSNLIKFLDPNMHKEYIFERFKDGKTVAKKEEPEFDFTPSRVLKKSKPYADFTRYDRALRQLRRFDELVQTHPAKKFVYDRLIPKEHWDKFFLAPKFYEFCN
;
A
#
# COMPACT_ATOMS: atom_id res chain seq x y z
N MET A 1 -22.66 4.20 16.08
CA MET A 1 -22.75 5.66 15.76
C MET A 1 -21.54 6.41 16.29
N SER A 2 -20.35 6.25 15.71
CA SER A 2 -19.10 6.83 16.24
C SER A 2 -18.80 8.25 15.74
N SER A 3 -19.65 8.81 14.86
CA SER A 3 -19.49 10.19 14.39
C SER A 3 -19.57 11.23 15.52
N TYR A 4 -20.25 10.89 16.62
CA TYR A 4 -20.29 11.76 17.81
C TYR A 4 -18.91 11.92 18.46
N ILE A 5 -18.18 10.81 18.64
CA ILE A 5 -16.82 10.84 19.21
C ILE A 5 -15.89 11.64 18.29
N ASP A 6 -15.98 11.41 16.99
CA ASP A 6 -15.19 12.13 15.99
C ASP A 6 -15.43 13.64 16.06
N ILE A 7 -16.69 14.06 16.12
CA ILE A 7 -17.07 15.47 16.26
C ILE A 7 -16.61 16.05 17.59
N LYS A 8 -16.74 15.30 18.70
CA LYS A 8 -16.25 15.72 20.02
C LYS A 8 -14.76 16.06 19.98
N TYR A 9 -13.94 15.14 19.48
CA TYR A 9 -12.49 15.36 19.42
C TYR A 9 -12.09 16.44 18.41
N LEU A 10 -12.83 16.59 17.31
CA LEU A 10 -12.59 17.66 16.37
C LEU A 10 -12.90 19.05 16.98
N ASN A 11 -13.96 19.13 17.78
CA ASN A 11 -14.26 20.36 18.53
C ASN A 11 -13.20 20.66 19.60
N LEU A 12 -12.68 19.66 20.31
CA LEU A 12 -11.57 19.84 21.25
C LEU A 12 -10.31 20.37 20.55
N LEU A 13 -10.05 19.95 19.32
CA LEU A 13 -8.94 20.44 18.51
C LEU A 13 -9.18 21.82 17.89
N SER A 14 -10.38 22.38 17.98
CA SER A 14 -10.73 23.66 17.34
C SER A 14 -9.81 24.80 17.73
N THR A 15 -9.33 24.83 18.99
CA THR A 15 -8.39 25.83 19.50
C THR A 15 -7.01 25.77 18.86
N ARG A 16 -6.60 24.59 18.36
CA ARG A 16 -5.31 24.35 17.69
C ARG A 16 -5.40 24.47 16.17
N LEU A 17 -6.61 24.58 15.63
CA LEU A 17 -6.88 24.65 14.19
C LEU A 17 -7.26 26.09 13.80
N PRO A 18 -6.35 26.86 13.19
CA PRO A 18 -6.63 28.25 12.80
C PRO A 18 -7.80 28.30 11.82
N LYS A 19 -8.71 29.24 12.05
CA LYS A 19 -9.92 29.47 11.25
C LYS A 19 -10.86 28.25 11.17
N PHE A 20 -10.95 27.54 12.27
CA PHE A 20 -11.89 26.43 12.39
C PHE A 20 -13.34 26.93 12.23
N LYS A 21 -14.06 26.35 11.29
CA LYS A 21 -15.47 26.61 11.01
C LYS A 21 -16.22 25.33 10.74
N ARG A 22 -17.34 25.13 11.41
CA ARG A 22 -18.30 24.09 11.09
C ARG A 22 -19.20 24.60 9.96
N LYS A 23 -19.23 23.92 8.82
CA LYS A 23 -20.08 24.28 7.67
C LYS A 23 -21.37 23.48 7.61
N SER A 24 -21.34 22.22 8.07
CA SER A 24 -22.51 21.37 8.24
C SER A 24 -22.26 20.37 9.36
N ASP A 25 -23.20 19.44 9.60
CA ASP A 25 -23.08 18.47 10.69
C ASP A 25 -21.84 17.60 10.58
N TYR A 26 -21.41 17.30 9.37
CA TYR A 26 -20.26 16.44 9.09
C TYR A 26 -19.22 17.12 8.20
N LEU A 27 -19.23 18.46 8.10
CA LEU A 27 -18.26 19.17 7.27
C LEU A 27 -17.64 20.32 8.07
N PHE A 28 -16.32 20.24 8.25
CA PHE A 28 -15.53 21.24 8.95
C PHE A 28 -14.45 21.77 8.03
N ASN A 29 -14.12 23.06 8.19
CA ASN A 29 -13.12 23.73 7.39
C ASN A 29 -12.17 24.50 8.30
N PHE A 30 -10.87 24.42 8.04
CA PHE A 30 -9.82 25.13 8.78
C PHE A 30 -8.55 25.25 7.95
N ARG A 31 -7.57 26.01 8.42
CA ARG A 31 -6.26 26.06 7.77
C ARG A 31 -5.51 24.77 8.01
N CYS A 32 -4.89 24.24 6.94
CA CYS A 32 -4.18 22.98 7.01
C CYS A 32 -3.01 23.04 8.00
N PRO A 33 -2.93 22.15 8.99
CA PRO A 33 -1.83 22.14 9.94
C PRO A 33 -0.50 21.62 9.36
N HIS A 34 -0.56 20.90 8.21
CA HIS A 34 0.63 20.38 7.56
C HIS A 34 1.36 21.43 6.72
N CYS A 35 0.64 22.21 5.93
CA CYS A 35 1.24 23.19 5.01
C CYS A 35 1.01 24.64 5.41
N GLY A 36 0.29 24.90 6.51
CA GLY A 36 -0.06 26.25 6.92
C GLY A 36 -0.96 27.00 5.93
N ASP A 37 -1.44 26.31 4.87
CA ASP A 37 -2.21 26.88 3.77
C ASP A 37 -1.45 27.97 2.98
N SER A 38 -2.10 28.92 2.36
CA SER A 38 -1.44 29.97 1.57
C SER A 38 -0.69 30.98 2.45
N GLN A 39 0.60 31.15 2.21
CA GLN A 39 1.40 32.19 2.90
C GLN A 39 1.02 33.61 2.46
N LYS A 40 0.59 33.76 1.19
CA LYS A 40 0.19 35.09 0.63
C LYS A 40 -1.17 35.57 1.14
N SER A 41 -2.04 34.68 1.60
CA SER A 41 -3.38 35.05 2.06
C SER A 41 -3.74 34.28 3.31
N GLN A 42 -3.73 34.98 4.41
CA GLN A 42 -4.14 34.43 5.72
C GLN A 42 -5.65 34.13 5.80
N SER A 43 -6.45 34.64 4.85
CA SER A 43 -7.90 34.43 4.85
C SER A 43 -8.30 33.05 4.32
N LYS A 44 -7.46 32.38 3.55
CA LYS A 44 -7.77 31.09 2.93
C LYS A 44 -7.62 29.93 3.92
N ALA A 45 -8.63 29.07 3.97
CA ALA A 45 -8.65 27.82 4.71
C ALA A 45 -9.06 26.69 3.76
N ARG A 46 -8.13 25.79 3.42
CA ARG A 46 -8.30 24.75 2.41
C ARG A 46 -8.23 23.33 2.99
N GLY A 47 -8.10 23.21 4.30
CA GLY A 47 -8.25 21.95 5.00
C GLY A 47 -9.73 21.67 5.27
N PHE A 48 -10.18 20.48 4.94
CA PHE A 48 -11.56 20.03 5.17
C PHE A 48 -11.57 18.70 5.88
N VAL A 49 -12.46 18.55 6.86
CA VAL A 49 -12.82 17.27 7.44
C VAL A 49 -14.27 16.98 7.06
N TYR A 50 -14.52 15.80 6.51
CA TYR A 50 -15.83 15.39 6.06
C TYR A 50 -16.05 13.89 6.31
N LEU A 51 -17.32 13.49 6.40
CA LEU A 51 -17.72 12.09 6.54
C LEU A 51 -17.55 11.35 5.22
N LYS A 52 -16.82 10.24 5.24
CA LYS A 52 -16.69 9.31 4.10
C LYS A 52 -16.96 7.90 4.57
N LYS A 53 -17.99 7.27 4.00
CA LYS A 53 -18.54 6.02 4.53
C LYS A 53 -18.98 6.22 5.99
N ASN A 54 -18.32 5.61 6.95
CA ASN A 54 -18.64 5.72 8.37
C ASN A 54 -17.56 6.39 9.21
N ASP A 55 -16.54 6.98 8.57
CA ASP A 55 -15.39 7.60 9.23
C ASP A 55 -15.17 9.04 8.74
N MET A 56 -14.58 9.86 9.62
CA MET A 56 -14.20 11.23 9.26
C MET A 56 -12.83 11.25 8.61
N PHE A 57 -12.73 11.93 7.47
CA PHE A 57 -11.50 12.11 6.69
C PHE A 57 -11.11 13.56 6.58
N PHE A 58 -9.81 13.80 6.75
CA PHE A 58 -9.20 15.10 6.46
C PHE A 58 -8.61 15.09 5.04
N LYS A 59 -8.83 16.19 4.32
CA LYS A 59 -8.16 16.48 3.05
C LYS A 59 -7.82 17.96 2.95
N CYS A 60 -6.59 18.25 2.51
CA CYS A 60 -6.17 19.60 2.17
C CYS A 60 -6.13 19.78 0.65
N HIS A 61 -6.81 20.80 0.13
CA HIS A 61 -6.80 21.13 -1.30
C HIS A 61 -5.58 21.99 -1.71
N ASN A 62 -4.72 22.38 -0.76
CA ASN A 62 -3.50 23.12 -1.08
C ASN A 62 -2.30 22.17 -1.26
N CYS A 63 -2.03 21.30 -0.30
CA CYS A 63 -0.90 20.36 -0.34
C CYS A 63 -1.27 18.95 -0.76
N GLY A 64 -2.56 18.66 -0.99
CA GLY A 64 -3.03 17.34 -1.43
C GLY A 64 -3.07 16.27 -0.32
N VAL A 65 -2.57 16.55 0.89
CA VAL A 65 -2.58 15.59 2.00
C VAL A 65 -4.00 15.14 2.29
N GLY A 66 -4.19 13.81 2.32
CA GLY A 66 -5.43 13.14 2.70
C GLY A 66 -5.16 12.07 3.74
N GLN A 67 -5.92 12.08 4.83
CA GLN A 67 -5.74 11.13 5.94
C GLN A 67 -7.00 10.96 6.76
N THR A 68 -7.04 9.92 7.58
CA THR A 68 -8.13 9.72 8.54
C THR A 68 -8.07 10.76 9.65
N LEU A 69 -9.22 11.03 10.32
CA LEU A 69 -9.25 11.91 11.47
C LEU A 69 -8.30 11.44 12.59
N SER A 70 -8.20 10.13 12.80
CA SER A 70 -7.26 9.53 13.76
C SER A 70 -5.81 9.97 13.53
N ASN A 71 -5.35 9.93 12.27
CA ASN A 71 -4.00 10.38 11.92
C ASN A 71 -3.81 11.88 12.08
N LEU A 72 -4.84 12.68 11.81
CA LEU A 72 -4.82 14.11 12.05
C LEU A 72 -4.69 14.42 13.54
N ILE A 73 -5.47 13.76 14.40
CA ILE A 73 -5.40 13.91 15.86
C ILE A 73 -4.02 13.52 16.36
N LYS A 74 -3.49 12.38 15.89
CA LYS A 74 -2.14 11.91 16.24
C LYS A 74 -1.06 12.93 15.90
N PHE A 75 -1.19 13.60 14.75
CA PHE A 75 -0.25 14.62 14.31
C PHE A 75 -0.32 15.89 15.17
N LEU A 76 -1.52 16.31 15.60
CA LEU A 76 -1.73 17.53 16.39
C LEU A 76 -1.48 17.32 17.88
N ASP A 77 -1.92 16.19 18.41
CA ASP A 77 -1.79 15.83 19.83
C ASP A 77 -1.75 14.31 20.02
N PRO A 78 -0.55 13.74 20.24
CA PRO A 78 -0.39 12.31 20.48
C PRO A 78 -1.09 11.81 21.76
N ASN A 79 -1.23 12.65 22.78
CA ASN A 79 -1.89 12.25 24.04
C ASN A 79 -3.42 12.17 23.85
N MET A 80 -3.99 13.20 23.25
CA MET A 80 -5.41 13.19 22.87
C MET A 80 -5.75 12.03 21.91
N HIS A 81 -4.81 11.64 21.05
CA HIS A 81 -4.99 10.49 20.18
C HIS A 81 -5.20 9.18 20.94
N LYS A 82 -4.47 8.96 22.05
CA LYS A 82 -4.65 7.76 22.89
C LYS A 82 -6.04 7.70 23.49
N GLU A 83 -6.53 8.82 24.00
CA GLU A 83 -7.88 8.94 24.55
C GLU A 83 -8.95 8.72 23.49
N TYR A 84 -8.78 9.32 22.32
CA TYR A 84 -9.66 9.15 21.17
C TYR A 84 -9.78 7.68 20.74
N ILE A 85 -8.65 6.96 20.62
CA ILE A 85 -8.64 5.53 20.26
C ILE A 85 -9.36 4.70 21.32
N PHE A 86 -9.10 5.00 22.59
CA PHE A 86 -9.72 4.26 23.71
C PHE A 86 -11.24 4.48 23.77
N GLU A 87 -11.70 5.72 23.53
CA GLU A 87 -13.13 6.02 23.52
C GLU A 87 -13.84 5.36 22.34
N ARG A 88 -13.22 5.37 21.15
CA ARG A 88 -13.73 4.64 19.98
C ARG A 88 -13.77 3.14 20.17
N PHE A 89 -12.78 2.59 20.87
CA PHE A 89 -12.77 1.16 21.21
C PHE A 89 -13.92 0.79 22.14
N LYS A 90 -14.21 1.61 23.15
CA LYS A 90 -15.35 1.40 24.06
C LYS A 90 -16.70 1.43 23.33
N ASP A 91 -16.84 2.25 22.31
CA ASP A 91 -18.05 2.37 21.49
C ASP A 91 -18.17 1.23 20.45
N GLY A 92 -17.30 0.22 20.51
CA GLY A 92 -17.33 -0.97 19.65
C GLY A 92 -16.81 -0.76 18.23
N LYS A 93 -16.19 0.38 17.96
CA LYS A 93 -15.45 0.61 16.72
C LYS A 93 -13.95 0.60 16.99
N THR A 94 -13.34 -0.52 16.79
CA THR A 94 -11.93 -0.56 16.51
C THR A 94 -11.64 0.38 15.34
N VAL A 95 -10.65 1.27 15.51
CA VAL A 95 -9.99 1.96 14.40
C VAL A 95 -9.80 0.93 13.30
N ALA A 96 -10.36 1.20 12.13
CA ALA A 96 -10.53 0.25 11.05
C ALA A 96 -9.57 -0.92 11.20
N LYS A 97 -10.07 -2.09 11.62
CA LYS A 97 -9.33 -3.32 11.43
C LYS A 97 -8.88 -3.21 9.99
N LYS A 98 -7.60 -3.01 9.74
CA LYS A 98 -7.01 -3.40 8.48
C LYS A 98 -7.60 -4.79 8.32
N GLU A 99 -8.54 -4.96 7.40
CA GLU A 99 -8.97 -6.29 7.04
C GLU A 99 -7.63 -6.95 6.74
N GLU A 100 -7.18 -7.79 7.68
CA GLU A 100 -6.04 -8.64 7.40
C GLU A 100 -6.51 -9.33 6.14
N PRO A 101 -5.75 -9.23 5.05
CA PRO A 101 -6.17 -9.90 3.84
C PRO A 101 -6.42 -11.32 4.28
N GLU A 102 -7.68 -11.74 4.25
CA GLU A 102 -8.10 -13.10 4.49
C GLU A 102 -7.47 -13.88 3.35
N PHE A 103 -6.24 -14.34 3.60
CA PHE A 103 -5.57 -15.25 2.70
C PHE A 103 -6.33 -16.56 2.83
N ASP A 104 -7.36 -16.67 2.02
CA ASP A 104 -8.03 -17.94 1.82
C ASP A 104 -7.06 -18.89 1.12
N PHE A 105 -6.31 -19.63 1.92
CA PHE A 105 -5.43 -20.70 1.47
C PHE A 105 -6.24 -21.94 1.08
N THR A 106 -7.56 -21.89 1.10
CA THR A 106 -8.34 -22.98 0.50
C THR A 106 -8.03 -22.98 -1.00
N PRO A 107 -7.58 -24.10 -1.57
CA PRO A 107 -7.33 -24.22 -3.00
C PRO A 107 -8.64 -24.31 -3.79
N SER A 108 -9.54 -23.37 -3.55
CA SER A 108 -10.84 -23.29 -4.23
C SER A 108 -10.79 -22.60 -5.58
N ARG A 109 -9.62 -22.22 -6.07
CA ARG A 109 -9.39 -22.28 -7.50
C ARG A 109 -9.01 -23.72 -7.86
N VAL A 110 -10.00 -24.55 -8.08
CA VAL A 110 -9.86 -25.50 -9.18
C VAL A 110 -9.30 -24.66 -10.32
N LEU A 111 -7.99 -24.72 -10.52
CA LEU A 111 -7.36 -24.22 -11.73
C LEU A 111 -8.26 -24.81 -12.82
N LYS A 112 -9.12 -23.99 -13.43
CA LYS A 112 -9.79 -24.37 -14.68
C LYS A 112 -8.64 -24.91 -15.47
N LYS A 113 -8.63 -26.25 -15.70
CA LYS A 113 -7.56 -26.94 -16.43
C LYS A 113 -7.21 -25.99 -17.55
N SER A 114 -6.07 -25.33 -17.44
CA SER A 114 -5.56 -24.45 -18.48
C SER A 114 -5.70 -25.30 -19.71
N LYS A 115 -6.34 -24.77 -20.74
CA LYS A 115 -6.50 -25.47 -22.03
C LYS A 115 -5.22 -26.21 -22.25
N PRO A 116 -5.26 -27.51 -22.55
CA PRO A 116 -4.04 -28.30 -22.71
C PRO A 116 -3.13 -27.44 -23.57
N TYR A 117 -1.93 -27.19 -23.09
CA TYR A 117 -0.92 -26.34 -23.68
C TYR A 117 -0.89 -26.59 -25.18
N ALA A 118 -1.70 -25.84 -25.92
CA ALA A 118 -1.75 -25.95 -27.36
C ALA A 118 -0.49 -25.25 -27.86
N ASP A 119 0.32 -26.02 -28.60
CA ASP A 119 1.54 -25.61 -29.28
C ASP A 119 2.78 -25.33 -28.41
N PHE A 120 3.32 -26.40 -27.83
CA PHE A 120 4.73 -26.42 -27.42
C PHE A 120 5.71 -26.21 -28.59
N THR A 121 5.27 -26.32 -29.83
CA THR A 121 6.13 -26.20 -31.02
C THR A 121 6.84 -24.85 -31.12
N ARG A 122 6.20 -23.78 -30.65
CA ARG A 122 6.81 -22.46 -30.63
C ARG A 122 7.85 -22.31 -29.51
N TYR A 123 7.59 -22.87 -28.34
CA TYR A 123 8.50 -22.91 -27.21
C TYR A 123 9.64 -23.89 -27.41
N ASP A 124 9.41 -24.99 -28.09
CA ASP A 124 10.45 -25.98 -28.43
C ASP A 124 11.58 -25.35 -29.25
N ARG A 125 11.25 -24.44 -30.17
CA ARG A 125 12.26 -23.72 -30.96
C ARG A 125 13.11 -22.80 -30.11
N ALA A 126 12.49 -22.08 -29.15
CA ALA A 126 13.20 -21.23 -28.20
C ALA A 126 14.05 -22.06 -27.22
N LEU A 127 13.51 -23.14 -26.69
CA LEU A 127 14.24 -24.02 -25.77
C LEU A 127 15.44 -24.72 -26.41
N ARG A 128 15.39 -25.02 -27.72
CA ARG A 128 16.55 -25.58 -28.46
C ARG A 128 17.74 -24.65 -28.54
N GLN A 129 17.55 -23.35 -28.36
CA GLN A 129 18.62 -22.36 -28.31
C GLN A 129 19.27 -22.29 -26.93
N LEU A 130 18.65 -22.85 -25.93
CA LEU A 130 19.14 -22.88 -24.56
C LEU A 130 19.99 -24.14 -24.31
N ARG A 131 21.07 -23.95 -23.57
CA ARG A 131 21.87 -25.09 -23.07
C ARG A 131 21.53 -25.33 -21.60
N ARG A 132 21.33 -26.56 -21.24
CA ARG A 132 21.14 -26.93 -19.84
C ARG A 132 22.39 -26.64 -19.06
N PHE A 133 22.20 -26.13 -17.86
CA PHE A 133 23.31 -25.69 -17.03
C PHE A 133 24.16 -26.85 -16.49
N ASP A 134 23.56 -28.01 -16.25
CA ASP A 134 24.24 -29.25 -15.84
C ASP A 134 25.19 -29.78 -16.91
N GLU A 135 24.86 -29.60 -18.19
CA GLU A 135 25.65 -30.05 -19.35
C GLU A 135 26.89 -29.18 -19.64
N LEU A 136 26.99 -28.01 -19.04
CA LEU A 136 28.12 -27.12 -19.24
C LEU A 136 29.39 -27.71 -18.61
N VAL A 137 30.54 -27.40 -19.23
CA VAL A 137 31.86 -27.77 -18.69
C VAL A 137 32.08 -27.12 -17.31
N GLN A 138 32.74 -27.82 -16.39
CA GLN A 138 32.95 -27.33 -15.01
C GLN A 138 33.66 -25.98 -14.95
N THR A 139 34.52 -25.68 -15.90
CA THR A 139 35.28 -24.39 -16.00
C THR A 139 34.47 -23.27 -16.62
N HIS A 140 33.19 -23.51 -17.02
CA HIS A 140 32.38 -22.48 -17.68
C HIS A 140 32.12 -21.29 -16.74
N PRO A 141 32.30 -20.03 -17.22
CA PRO A 141 32.11 -18.83 -16.39
C PRO A 141 30.77 -18.75 -15.68
N ALA A 142 29.69 -19.24 -16.35
CA ALA A 142 28.37 -19.29 -15.77
C ALA A 142 28.30 -20.20 -14.53
N LYS A 143 29.00 -21.35 -14.52
CA LYS A 143 29.05 -22.23 -13.35
C LYS A 143 29.80 -21.57 -12.19
N LYS A 144 30.89 -20.88 -12.47
CA LYS A 144 31.60 -20.08 -11.46
C LYS A 144 30.69 -19.01 -10.86
N PHE A 145 29.97 -18.27 -11.70
CA PHE A 145 29.03 -17.23 -11.26
C PHE A 145 27.92 -17.75 -10.33
N VAL A 146 27.34 -18.91 -10.64
CA VAL A 146 26.30 -19.53 -9.81
C VAL A 146 26.87 -20.09 -8.51
N TYR A 147 28.09 -20.66 -8.57
CA TYR A 147 28.80 -21.16 -7.41
C TYR A 147 29.17 -20.03 -6.43
N ASP A 148 29.69 -18.92 -6.93
CA ASP A 148 30.06 -17.74 -6.12
C ASP A 148 28.83 -17.11 -5.40
N ARG A 149 27.63 -17.37 -5.88
CA ARG A 149 26.37 -16.96 -5.25
C ARG A 149 25.79 -18.01 -4.29
N LEU A 150 26.54 -19.04 -3.96
CA LEU A 150 26.16 -20.08 -3.01
C LEU A 150 24.86 -20.83 -3.39
N ILE A 151 24.56 -20.92 -4.69
CA ILE A 151 23.38 -21.68 -5.16
C ILE A 151 23.71 -23.18 -5.13
N PRO A 152 22.94 -23.99 -4.38
CA PRO A 152 23.17 -25.42 -4.23
C PRO A 152 23.14 -26.16 -5.58
N LYS A 153 24.03 -27.14 -5.74
CA LYS A 153 24.14 -27.92 -6.98
C LYS A 153 22.86 -28.70 -7.33
N GLU A 154 22.07 -29.06 -6.33
CA GLU A 154 20.77 -29.75 -6.48
C GLU A 154 19.74 -28.95 -7.28
N HIS A 155 19.94 -27.65 -7.45
CA HIS A 155 19.04 -26.79 -8.20
C HIS A 155 19.58 -26.41 -9.58
N TRP A 156 20.74 -26.91 -9.98
CA TRP A 156 21.39 -26.52 -11.22
C TRP A 156 20.68 -27.09 -12.47
N ASP A 157 19.91 -28.15 -12.32
CA ASP A 157 19.03 -28.71 -13.34
C ASP A 157 17.93 -27.77 -13.83
N LYS A 158 17.60 -26.78 -13.00
CA LYS A 158 16.56 -25.75 -13.26
C LYS A 158 17.09 -24.54 -14.04
N PHE A 159 18.41 -24.45 -14.21
CA PHE A 159 19.03 -23.32 -14.91
C PHE A 159 19.33 -23.66 -16.37
N PHE A 160 19.13 -22.63 -17.20
CA PHE A 160 19.45 -22.69 -18.61
C PHE A 160 20.33 -21.51 -18.99
N LEU A 161 21.30 -21.73 -19.88
CA LEU A 161 22.13 -20.72 -20.45
C LEU A 161 21.65 -20.36 -21.86
N ALA A 162 21.38 -19.09 -22.12
CA ALA A 162 21.18 -18.56 -23.46
C ALA A 162 22.52 -18.02 -24.01
N PRO A 163 23.24 -18.75 -24.86
CA PRO A 163 24.56 -18.31 -25.36
C PRO A 163 24.47 -16.99 -26.13
N LYS A 164 23.35 -16.79 -26.80
CA LYS A 164 23.02 -15.57 -27.56
C LYS A 164 21.74 -14.95 -27.01
N PHE A 165 21.83 -14.38 -25.82
CA PHE A 165 20.67 -13.87 -25.11
C PHE A 165 19.87 -12.84 -25.93
N TYR A 166 20.55 -11.98 -26.68
CA TYR A 166 19.90 -10.96 -27.50
C TYR A 166 19.05 -11.57 -28.64
N GLU A 167 19.57 -12.62 -29.28
CA GLU A 167 18.83 -13.33 -30.34
C GLU A 167 17.69 -14.21 -29.77
N PHE A 168 17.80 -14.58 -28.51
CA PHE A 168 16.78 -15.36 -27.80
C PHE A 168 15.58 -14.50 -27.39
N CYS A 169 15.79 -13.19 -27.10
CA CYS A 169 14.74 -12.27 -26.65
C CYS A 169 13.97 -11.61 -27.80
N ASN A 170 14.49 -11.62 -29.02
CA ASN A 170 13.86 -11.07 -30.23
C ASN A 170 13.34 -12.18 -31.13
#